data_16da7f004af3debca6f4debbebf51df6
#
_entry.id   16da7f004af3debca6f4debbebf51df6
#
_cell.length_a   1.000
_cell.length_b   1.000
_cell.length_c   1.000
_cell.angle_alpha   90.00
_cell.angle_beta   90.00
_cell.angle_gamma   90.00
#
_symmetry.space_group_name_H-M   'P 1'
#
loop_
_entity.id
_entity.type
_entity.pdbx_description
1 polymer ?
#
loop_
_entity_poly.entity_id
_entity_poly.type
_entity_poly.pdbx_seq_one_letter_code
_entity_poly.pdbx_strand_id
1 'polypeptide(L)'
;RPQSGRYREFFQFGAEIIGGATPQTDAEAIAMASSMLRSLGLKDYRLRIGHIGVLRQRIADIGVPKERTAEVLQKLDKKLYDEARPLLADMSVSEDDAEALFKLTETVGGVEVLSQVPGEAGDWLRQVVAYLEAMGVPTPEIDLGVVRGLDYYTGMVFEAEAPALGAEKQICGGGSYTLSELFGGEKVFSTGFAVGFDRALLALEKEGAVYERRGIDAYVLCASDDVRIRAAGIAADLRAAGLSTDQDIMDRKMAKAMKSASSACARYAVIVGARDLENGEVTLRDMATGEQSNVLIADLASRIRGERGRP
;
A
#
# COMPACT_ATOMS: atom_id res chain seq x y z
N ARG A 1 12.57 -0.45 -18.44
CA ARG A 1 12.02 0.78 -19.03
C ARG A 1 11.16 1.48 -17.99
N PRO A 2 11.26 2.80 -17.82
CA PRO A 2 10.36 3.54 -16.92
C PRO A 2 8.91 3.41 -17.40
N GLN A 3 8.02 3.07 -16.48
CA GLN A 3 6.57 2.99 -16.72
C GLN A 3 5.87 3.65 -15.54
N SER A 4 4.62 4.12 -15.74
CA SER A 4 3.82 4.67 -14.64
C SER A 4 3.71 3.61 -13.53
N GLY A 5 4.08 3.98 -12.30
CA GLY A 5 4.09 3.07 -11.16
C GLY A 5 5.29 2.10 -11.09
N ARG A 6 6.29 2.23 -11.99
CA ARG A 6 7.59 1.55 -11.92
C ARG A 6 8.73 2.56 -11.88
N TYR A 7 9.20 2.84 -10.68
CA TYR A 7 10.30 3.76 -10.43
C TYR A 7 11.61 3.03 -10.18
N ARG A 8 12.74 3.74 -10.27
CA ARG A 8 14.06 3.20 -9.90
C ARG A 8 14.24 3.06 -8.39
N GLU A 9 13.56 3.92 -7.65
CA GLU A 9 13.41 3.89 -6.20
C GLU A 9 11.91 3.91 -5.90
N PHE A 10 11.45 3.03 -5.02
CA PHE A 10 10.05 2.88 -4.69
C PHE A 10 9.91 2.42 -3.25
N PHE A 11 8.79 2.77 -2.63
CA PHE A 11 8.44 2.31 -1.29
C PHE A 11 7.50 1.12 -1.35
N GLN A 12 7.74 0.19 -0.43
CA GLN A 12 6.86 -0.93 -0.17
C GLN A 12 6.61 -1.04 1.33
N PHE A 13 5.46 -1.57 1.69
CA PHE A 13 5.16 -2.02 3.03
C PHE A 13 4.53 -3.41 2.96
N GLY A 14 4.74 -4.21 4.00
CA GLY A 14 4.27 -5.58 4.01
C GLY A 14 4.51 -6.24 5.34
N ALA A 15 4.26 -7.54 5.40
CA ALA A 15 4.50 -8.36 6.57
C ALA A 15 4.97 -9.75 6.16
N GLU A 16 5.76 -10.37 7.03
CA GLU A 16 6.30 -11.70 6.86
C GLU A 16 5.97 -12.56 8.10
N ILE A 17 5.47 -13.76 7.88
CA ILE A 17 5.26 -14.79 8.90
C ILE A 17 6.35 -15.84 8.70
N ILE A 18 7.24 -15.95 9.67
CA ILE A 18 8.40 -16.85 9.60
C ILE A 18 8.16 -18.06 10.51
N GLY A 19 8.37 -19.26 9.98
CA GLY A 19 8.20 -20.52 10.71
C GLY A 19 6.82 -21.17 10.54
N GLY A 20 5.91 -20.57 9.78
CA GLY A 20 4.59 -21.13 9.46
C GLY A 20 4.57 -21.83 8.11
N ALA A 21 4.07 -23.07 8.07
CA ALA A 21 3.95 -23.88 6.84
C ALA A 21 2.56 -24.56 6.79
N THR A 22 1.51 -23.75 6.88
CA THR A 22 0.14 -24.25 6.85
C THR A 22 -0.75 -23.40 5.96
N PRO A 23 -1.85 -23.93 5.41
CA PRO A 23 -2.84 -23.13 4.70
C PRO A 23 -3.39 -21.95 5.51
N GLN A 24 -3.49 -22.10 6.83
CA GLN A 24 -3.90 -21.04 7.74
C GLN A 24 -2.89 -19.89 7.77
N THR A 25 -1.59 -20.18 7.76
CA THR A 25 -0.53 -19.14 7.71
C THR A 25 -0.61 -18.33 6.43
N ASP A 26 -0.84 -18.98 5.30
CA ASP A 26 -1.02 -18.32 4.01
C ASP A 26 -2.29 -17.45 3.99
N ALA A 27 -3.40 -17.97 4.52
CA ALA A 27 -4.64 -17.22 4.63
C ALA A 27 -4.50 -15.98 5.53
N GLU A 28 -3.76 -16.09 6.64
CA GLU A 28 -3.48 -14.95 7.53
C GLU A 28 -2.73 -13.83 6.80
N ALA A 29 -1.69 -14.16 6.02
CA ALA A 29 -0.95 -13.18 5.23
C ALA A 29 -1.86 -12.48 4.20
N ILE A 30 -2.72 -13.22 3.50
CA ILE A 30 -3.68 -12.67 2.54
C ILE A 30 -4.73 -11.80 3.25
N ALA A 31 -5.25 -12.25 4.39
CA ALA A 31 -6.24 -11.51 5.16
C ALA A 31 -5.67 -10.17 5.66
N MET A 32 -4.41 -10.18 6.12
CA MET A 32 -3.72 -8.95 6.52
C MET A 32 -3.54 -8.01 5.33
N ALA A 33 -3.07 -8.50 4.18
CA ALA A 33 -2.94 -7.69 2.97
C ALA A 33 -4.28 -7.07 2.55
N SER A 34 -5.35 -7.87 2.52
CA SER A 34 -6.71 -7.43 2.22
C SER A 34 -7.21 -6.36 3.21
N SER A 35 -6.95 -6.56 4.51
CA SER A 35 -7.30 -5.59 5.56
C SER A 35 -6.56 -4.27 5.39
N MET A 36 -5.25 -4.31 5.06
CA MET A 36 -4.45 -3.13 4.79
C MET A 36 -4.99 -2.35 3.59
N LEU A 37 -5.28 -3.03 2.46
CA LEU A 37 -5.82 -2.38 1.26
C LEU A 37 -7.18 -1.70 1.55
N ARG A 38 -8.05 -2.36 2.29
CA ARG A 38 -9.33 -1.77 2.74
C ARG A 38 -9.13 -0.57 3.66
N SER A 39 -8.18 -0.66 4.60
CA SER A 39 -7.87 0.44 5.53
C SER A 39 -7.28 1.67 4.83
N LEU A 40 -6.61 1.48 3.69
CA LEU A 40 -6.18 2.58 2.81
C LEU A 40 -7.35 3.27 2.09
N GLY A 41 -8.53 2.63 2.06
CA GLY A 41 -9.71 3.13 1.37
C GLY A 41 -9.90 2.63 -0.05
N LEU A 42 -9.12 1.65 -0.50
CA LEU A 42 -9.32 0.99 -1.80
C LEU A 42 -10.63 0.22 -1.80
N LYS A 43 -11.45 0.45 -2.82
CA LYS A 43 -12.80 -0.12 -2.94
C LYS A 43 -12.86 -1.22 -3.99
N ASP A 44 -12.13 -1.04 -5.10
CA ASP A 44 -12.12 -1.97 -6.23
C ASP A 44 -10.75 -2.61 -6.38
N TYR A 45 -10.56 -3.76 -5.75
CA TYR A 45 -9.40 -4.62 -5.97
C TYR A 45 -9.82 -6.09 -6.03
N ARG A 46 -9.06 -6.88 -6.77
CA ARG A 46 -9.28 -8.32 -6.95
C ARG A 46 -8.14 -9.08 -6.34
N LEU A 47 -8.47 -10.09 -5.56
CA LEU A 47 -7.50 -11.06 -5.04
C LEU A 47 -7.45 -12.25 -5.99
N ARG A 48 -6.24 -12.67 -6.34
CA ARG A 48 -5.96 -13.91 -7.08
C ARG A 48 -5.03 -14.77 -6.25
N ILE A 49 -5.31 -16.04 -6.19
CA ILE A 49 -4.45 -17.02 -5.53
C ILE A 49 -4.16 -18.19 -6.47
N GLY A 50 -2.97 -18.73 -6.35
CA GLY A 50 -2.55 -19.93 -7.04
C GLY A 50 -1.54 -20.71 -6.20
N HIS A 51 -1.02 -21.78 -6.76
CA HIS A 51 -0.01 -22.60 -6.09
C HIS A 51 0.99 -23.13 -7.12
N ILE A 52 2.26 -22.76 -6.97
CA ILE A 52 3.31 -23.13 -7.95
C ILE A 52 3.45 -24.66 -8.08
N GLY A 53 3.07 -25.42 -7.05
CA GLY A 53 3.04 -26.88 -7.06
C GLY A 53 2.15 -27.46 -8.15
N VAL A 54 1.07 -26.78 -8.55
CA VAL A 54 0.17 -27.23 -9.63
C VAL A 54 0.94 -27.34 -10.95
N LEU A 55 1.65 -26.28 -11.32
CA LEU A 55 2.44 -26.26 -12.55
C LEU A 55 3.65 -27.19 -12.45
N ARG A 56 4.34 -27.20 -11.31
CA ARG A 56 5.49 -28.11 -11.11
C ARG A 56 5.09 -29.57 -11.24
N GLN A 57 3.95 -29.96 -10.67
CA GLN A 57 3.43 -31.31 -10.79
C GLN A 57 3.09 -31.64 -12.25
N ARG A 58 2.34 -30.74 -12.93
CA ARG A 58 1.98 -30.96 -14.34
C ARG A 58 3.22 -31.07 -15.23
N ILE A 59 4.24 -30.22 -15.02
CA ILE A 59 5.52 -30.26 -15.75
C ILE A 59 6.24 -31.60 -15.52
N ALA A 60 6.24 -32.12 -14.28
CA ALA A 60 6.82 -33.43 -13.96
C ALA A 60 6.03 -34.57 -14.60
N ASP A 61 4.69 -34.53 -14.56
CA ASP A 61 3.82 -35.57 -15.10
C ASP A 61 3.97 -35.74 -16.62
N ILE A 62 4.31 -34.66 -17.33
CA ILE A 62 4.57 -34.72 -18.78
C ILE A 62 6.02 -35.08 -19.14
N GLY A 63 6.81 -35.46 -18.13
CA GLY A 63 8.15 -36.02 -18.33
C GLY A 63 9.28 -34.96 -18.45
N VAL A 64 9.05 -33.70 -18.12
CA VAL A 64 10.12 -32.69 -18.10
C VAL A 64 11.13 -33.00 -16.98
N PRO A 65 12.43 -33.07 -17.27
CA PRO A 65 13.48 -33.27 -16.27
C PRO A 65 13.47 -32.17 -15.21
N LYS A 66 13.72 -32.55 -13.94
CA LYS A 66 13.69 -31.61 -12.81
C LYS A 66 14.61 -30.38 -13.03
N GLU A 67 15.76 -30.61 -13.65
CA GLU A 67 16.78 -29.58 -13.94
C GLU A 67 16.29 -28.54 -14.96
N ARG A 68 15.32 -28.91 -15.80
CA ARG A 68 14.74 -28.06 -16.85
C ARG A 68 13.42 -27.38 -16.42
N THR A 69 12.86 -27.77 -15.26
CA THR A 69 11.56 -27.24 -14.76
C THR A 69 11.59 -25.73 -14.60
N ALA A 70 12.68 -25.14 -14.07
CA ALA A 70 12.80 -23.70 -13.88
C ALA A 70 12.79 -22.93 -15.22
N GLU A 71 13.43 -23.48 -16.26
CA GLU A 71 13.46 -22.89 -17.59
C GLU A 71 12.06 -22.86 -18.22
N VAL A 72 11.31 -23.97 -18.09
CA VAL A 72 9.92 -24.04 -18.56
C VAL A 72 9.04 -23.04 -17.81
N LEU A 73 9.09 -23.02 -16.48
CA LEU A 73 8.33 -22.08 -15.65
C LEU A 73 8.60 -20.63 -16.03
N GLN A 74 9.87 -20.26 -16.30
CA GLN A 74 10.21 -18.91 -16.72
C GLN A 74 9.58 -18.52 -18.05
N LYS A 75 9.44 -19.45 -18.99
CA LYS A 75 8.74 -19.19 -20.27
C LYS A 75 7.23 -19.04 -20.05
N LEU A 76 6.65 -19.87 -19.20
CA LEU A 76 5.23 -19.81 -18.86
C LEU A 76 4.88 -18.50 -18.14
N ASP A 77 5.69 -18.05 -17.19
CA ASP A 77 5.52 -16.76 -16.48
C ASP A 77 5.45 -15.57 -17.45
N LYS A 78 6.28 -15.60 -18.49
CA LYS A 78 6.33 -14.54 -19.51
C LYS A 78 5.35 -14.76 -20.65
N LYS A 79 4.54 -15.83 -20.61
CA LYS A 79 3.64 -16.26 -21.69
C LYS A 79 4.34 -16.42 -23.05
N LEU A 80 5.60 -16.83 -23.03
CA LEU A 80 6.42 -17.07 -24.22
C LEU A 80 6.18 -18.49 -24.75
N TYR A 81 4.92 -18.81 -25.09
CA TYR A 81 4.53 -20.17 -25.52
C TYR A 81 5.23 -20.61 -26.79
N ASP A 82 5.46 -19.68 -27.73
CA ASP A 82 6.20 -19.96 -28.97
C ASP A 82 7.68 -20.37 -28.69
N GLU A 83 8.25 -19.92 -27.60
CA GLU A 83 9.59 -20.32 -27.15
C GLU A 83 9.56 -21.56 -26.25
N ALA A 84 8.48 -21.75 -25.49
CA ALA A 84 8.30 -22.93 -24.64
C ALA A 84 8.04 -24.20 -25.46
N ARG A 85 7.31 -24.10 -26.54
CA ARG A 85 6.92 -25.25 -27.41
C ARG A 85 8.14 -26.03 -27.94
N PRO A 86 9.12 -25.42 -28.63
CA PRO A 86 10.31 -26.14 -29.07
C PRO A 86 11.14 -26.68 -27.90
N LEU A 87 11.18 -25.96 -26.77
CA LEU A 87 11.85 -26.41 -25.57
C LEU A 87 11.24 -27.70 -25.03
N LEU A 88 9.91 -27.81 -24.98
CA LEU A 88 9.18 -29.01 -24.53
C LEU A 88 9.36 -30.17 -25.53
N ALA A 89 9.31 -29.87 -26.84
CA ALA A 89 9.55 -30.86 -27.87
C ALA A 89 10.94 -31.50 -27.81
N ASP A 90 11.98 -30.69 -27.51
CA ASP A 90 13.35 -31.17 -27.29
C ASP A 90 13.46 -32.17 -26.13
N MET A 91 12.55 -32.08 -25.16
CA MET A 91 12.41 -33.00 -24.05
C MET A 91 11.42 -34.16 -24.30
N SER A 92 11.00 -34.35 -25.56
CA SER A 92 10.07 -35.40 -25.98
C SER A 92 8.65 -35.28 -25.38
N VAL A 93 8.26 -34.08 -24.95
CA VAL A 93 6.88 -33.78 -24.53
C VAL A 93 5.99 -33.73 -25.78
N SER A 94 4.83 -34.36 -25.71
CA SER A 94 3.85 -34.36 -26.82
C SER A 94 3.25 -32.96 -27.02
N GLU A 95 2.81 -32.66 -28.25
CA GLU A 95 2.13 -31.40 -28.54
C GLU A 95 0.85 -31.25 -27.70
N ASP A 96 0.07 -32.34 -27.53
CA ASP A 96 -1.15 -32.32 -26.73
C ASP A 96 -0.86 -32.00 -25.25
N ASP A 97 0.23 -32.52 -24.69
CA ASP A 97 0.64 -32.21 -23.31
C ASP A 97 1.14 -30.76 -23.17
N ALA A 98 1.87 -30.26 -24.16
CA ALA A 98 2.29 -28.86 -24.20
C ALA A 98 1.08 -27.91 -24.24
N GLU A 99 0.11 -28.17 -25.12
CA GLU A 99 -1.14 -27.40 -25.20
C GLU A 99 -1.96 -27.47 -23.90
N ALA A 100 -2.06 -28.66 -23.29
CA ALA A 100 -2.72 -28.81 -22.00
C ALA A 100 -2.01 -28.03 -20.88
N LEU A 101 -0.69 -27.98 -20.88
CA LEU A 101 0.10 -27.18 -19.95
C LEU A 101 -0.14 -25.68 -20.19
N PHE A 102 -0.14 -25.20 -21.44
CA PHE A 102 -0.43 -23.78 -21.74
C PHE A 102 -1.85 -23.41 -21.34
N LYS A 103 -2.84 -24.22 -21.63
CA LYS A 103 -4.22 -24.01 -21.21
C LYS A 103 -4.35 -23.95 -19.69
N LEU A 104 -3.60 -24.77 -18.96
CA LEU A 104 -3.57 -24.75 -17.50
C LEU A 104 -3.10 -23.38 -16.99
N THR A 105 -2.09 -22.77 -17.60
CA THR A 105 -1.58 -21.44 -17.22
C THR A 105 -2.53 -20.30 -17.56
N GLU A 106 -3.55 -20.54 -18.37
CA GLU A 106 -4.59 -19.56 -18.73
C GLU A 106 -5.88 -19.78 -17.95
N THR A 107 -5.92 -20.81 -17.12
CA THR A 107 -7.11 -21.15 -16.34
C THR A 107 -7.25 -20.23 -15.14
N VAL A 108 -8.24 -19.35 -15.20
CA VAL A 108 -8.64 -18.44 -14.12
C VAL A 108 -10.15 -18.57 -13.91
N GLY A 109 -10.59 -18.59 -12.66
CA GLY A 109 -12.02 -18.69 -12.34
C GLY A 109 -12.29 -18.63 -10.83
N GLY A 110 -13.49 -19.00 -10.43
CA GLY A 110 -13.86 -19.13 -9.04
C GLY A 110 -13.34 -20.42 -8.40
N VAL A 111 -13.85 -20.74 -7.23
CA VAL A 111 -13.42 -21.95 -6.47
C VAL A 111 -13.71 -23.27 -7.20
N GLU A 112 -14.64 -23.27 -8.15
CA GLU A 112 -14.95 -24.42 -9.01
C GLU A 112 -13.73 -24.92 -9.81
N VAL A 113 -12.79 -24.03 -10.15
CA VAL A 113 -11.54 -24.38 -10.82
C VAL A 113 -10.73 -25.40 -10.02
N LEU A 114 -10.84 -25.39 -8.69
CA LEU A 114 -10.13 -26.32 -7.82
C LEU A 114 -10.57 -27.77 -8.00
N SER A 115 -11.73 -28.02 -8.59
CA SER A 115 -12.15 -29.39 -8.95
C SER A 115 -11.23 -30.04 -9.98
N GLN A 116 -10.53 -29.23 -10.77
CA GLN A 116 -9.58 -29.69 -11.81
C GLN A 116 -8.15 -29.82 -11.26
N VAL A 117 -7.92 -29.49 -9.99
CA VAL A 117 -6.59 -29.54 -9.35
C VAL A 117 -6.61 -30.61 -8.26
N PRO A 118 -6.30 -31.87 -8.60
CA PRO A 118 -6.16 -32.94 -7.63
C PRO A 118 -4.84 -32.81 -6.84
N GLY A 119 -4.74 -33.53 -5.73
CA GLY A 119 -3.52 -33.64 -4.96
C GLY A 119 -3.27 -32.46 -3.99
N GLU A 120 -2.08 -32.48 -3.41
CA GLU A 120 -1.70 -31.64 -2.26
C GLU A 120 -1.91 -30.11 -2.54
N ALA A 121 -1.50 -29.63 -3.70
CA ALA A 121 -1.65 -28.22 -4.06
C ALA A 121 -3.12 -27.77 -4.14
N GLY A 122 -3.99 -28.62 -4.69
CA GLY A 122 -5.43 -28.37 -4.73
C GLY A 122 -6.07 -28.41 -3.35
N ASP A 123 -5.69 -29.35 -2.50
CA ASP A 123 -6.16 -29.45 -1.12
C ASP A 123 -5.70 -28.24 -0.29
N TRP A 124 -4.48 -27.80 -0.51
CA TRP A 124 -3.94 -26.59 0.09
C TRP A 124 -4.76 -25.36 -0.23
N LEU A 125 -5.00 -25.09 -1.53
CA LEU A 125 -5.80 -23.96 -1.97
C LEU A 125 -7.24 -24.00 -1.45
N ARG A 126 -7.88 -25.19 -1.40
CA ARG A 126 -9.21 -25.35 -0.81
C ARG A 126 -9.25 -24.95 0.67
N GLN A 127 -8.22 -25.34 1.43
CA GLN A 127 -8.11 -24.95 2.84
C GLN A 127 -7.84 -23.43 2.98
N VAL A 128 -6.95 -22.85 2.17
CA VAL A 128 -6.71 -21.40 2.18
C VAL A 128 -8.01 -20.64 1.94
N VAL A 129 -8.80 -21.04 0.93
CA VAL A 129 -10.11 -20.42 0.65
C VAL A 129 -11.05 -20.51 1.84
N ALA A 130 -11.15 -21.68 2.46
CA ALA A 130 -12.01 -21.88 3.63
C ALA A 130 -11.61 -20.99 4.82
N TYR A 131 -10.30 -20.81 5.07
CA TYR A 131 -9.83 -19.88 6.09
C TYR A 131 -10.13 -18.43 5.74
N LEU A 132 -9.95 -18.03 4.48
CA LEU A 132 -10.25 -16.67 4.02
C LEU A 132 -11.74 -16.33 4.18
N GLU A 133 -12.62 -17.27 3.84
CA GLU A 133 -14.07 -17.13 4.06
C GLU A 133 -14.40 -16.95 5.55
N ALA A 134 -13.80 -17.78 6.42
CA ALA A 134 -13.98 -17.67 7.88
C ALA A 134 -13.46 -16.35 8.44
N MET A 135 -12.42 -15.74 7.82
CA MET A 135 -11.86 -14.44 8.19
C MET A 135 -12.62 -13.26 7.55
N GLY A 136 -13.67 -13.50 6.77
CA GLY A 136 -14.46 -12.46 6.11
C GLY A 136 -13.72 -11.75 4.97
N VAL A 137 -12.74 -12.40 4.36
CA VAL A 137 -12.05 -11.91 3.16
C VAL A 137 -12.90 -12.26 1.93
N PRO A 138 -13.03 -11.34 0.94
CA PRO A 138 -13.71 -11.68 -0.31
C PRO A 138 -13.11 -12.92 -0.97
N THR A 139 -13.95 -13.79 -1.51
CA THR A 139 -13.49 -15.00 -2.20
C THR A 139 -12.53 -14.63 -3.33
N PRO A 140 -11.29 -15.15 -3.32
CA PRO A 140 -10.32 -14.85 -4.38
C PRO A 140 -10.65 -15.59 -5.68
N GLU A 141 -10.19 -15.04 -6.79
CA GLU A 141 -10.07 -15.78 -8.05
C GLU A 141 -8.96 -16.82 -7.92
N ILE A 142 -9.20 -18.02 -8.42
CA ILE A 142 -8.17 -19.06 -8.54
C ILE A 142 -7.49 -18.87 -9.89
N ASP A 143 -6.19 -18.68 -9.90
CA ASP A 143 -5.37 -18.53 -11.09
C ASP A 143 -4.28 -19.61 -11.09
N LEU A 144 -4.45 -20.62 -11.94
CA LEU A 144 -3.52 -21.75 -12.02
C LEU A 144 -2.22 -21.40 -12.75
N GLY A 145 -2.20 -20.27 -13.44
CA GLY A 145 -1.04 -19.73 -14.14
C GLY A 145 -0.23 -18.72 -13.34
N VAL A 146 -0.60 -18.43 -12.11
CA VAL A 146 0.18 -17.51 -11.27
C VAL A 146 1.56 -18.12 -11.00
N VAL A 147 2.51 -17.70 -11.83
CA VAL A 147 3.94 -17.92 -11.61
C VAL A 147 4.51 -16.55 -11.32
N ARG A 148 4.91 -16.30 -10.11
CA ARG A 148 5.52 -15.03 -9.73
C ARG A 148 6.94 -14.95 -10.28
N GLY A 149 7.30 -13.80 -10.86
CA GLY A 149 8.61 -13.50 -11.44
C GLY A 149 9.79 -13.49 -10.44
N LEU A 150 9.64 -14.17 -9.31
CA LEU A 150 10.68 -14.40 -8.32
C LEU A 150 10.78 -15.91 -8.11
N ASP A 151 11.85 -16.49 -8.58
CA ASP A 151 12.12 -17.95 -8.60
C ASP A 151 12.15 -18.62 -7.20
N TYR A 152 11.90 -17.86 -6.12
CA TYR A 152 11.98 -18.33 -4.75
C TYR A 152 10.68 -18.87 -4.16
N TYR A 153 9.51 -18.60 -4.75
CA TYR A 153 8.26 -19.14 -4.22
C TYR A 153 8.19 -20.65 -4.35
N THR A 154 7.77 -21.29 -3.26
CA THR A 154 7.75 -22.76 -3.16
C THR A 154 6.36 -23.35 -3.01
N GLY A 155 5.37 -22.53 -2.67
CA GLY A 155 4.02 -22.96 -2.32
C GLY A 155 2.94 -22.07 -2.93
N MET A 156 2.00 -21.63 -2.09
CA MET A 156 0.94 -20.69 -2.45
C MET A 156 1.52 -19.34 -2.90
N VAL A 157 0.86 -18.74 -3.87
CA VAL A 157 1.19 -17.39 -4.40
C VAL A 157 -0.10 -16.61 -4.52
N PHE A 158 -0.06 -15.31 -4.23
CA PHE A 158 -1.22 -14.45 -4.41
C PHE A 158 -0.86 -13.07 -4.92
N GLU A 159 -1.86 -12.42 -5.50
CA GLU A 159 -1.81 -11.06 -6.01
C GLU A 159 -3.06 -10.28 -5.62
N ALA A 160 -2.89 -8.98 -5.39
CA ALA A 160 -4.00 -8.04 -5.42
C ALA A 160 -3.81 -7.07 -6.58
N GLU A 161 -4.85 -6.93 -7.38
CA GLU A 161 -4.88 -6.08 -8.56
C GLU A 161 -5.92 -4.98 -8.39
N ALA A 162 -5.58 -3.73 -8.75
CA ALA A 162 -6.52 -2.63 -8.86
C ALA A 162 -6.82 -2.36 -10.34
N PRO A 163 -8.03 -2.69 -10.83
CA PRO A 163 -8.38 -2.52 -12.25
C PRO A 163 -8.20 -1.09 -12.76
N ALA A 164 -8.36 -0.10 -11.87
CA ALA A 164 -8.16 1.31 -12.18
C ALA A 164 -6.76 1.65 -12.73
N LEU A 165 -5.74 0.83 -12.48
CA LEU A 165 -4.37 1.03 -12.98
C LEU A 165 -4.13 0.53 -14.41
N GLY A 166 -5.09 -0.16 -15.02
CA GLY A 166 -4.97 -0.68 -16.40
C GLY A 166 -3.96 -1.83 -16.49
N ALA A 167 -2.96 -1.74 -17.39
CA ALA A 167 -2.03 -2.84 -17.65
C ALA A 167 -1.12 -3.19 -16.45
N GLU A 168 -0.73 -2.20 -15.66
CA GLU A 168 0.13 -2.36 -14.47
C GLU A 168 -0.69 -2.47 -13.16
N LYS A 169 -1.79 -3.21 -13.22
CA LYS A 169 -2.85 -3.27 -12.20
C LYS A 169 -2.46 -3.89 -10.87
N GLN A 170 -1.35 -4.64 -10.81
CA GLN A 170 -0.89 -5.28 -9.57
C GLN A 170 -0.38 -4.26 -8.55
N ILE A 171 -0.98 -4.28 -7.36
CA ILE A 171 -0.63 -3.38 -6.23
C ILE A 171 0.02 -4.11 -5.06
N CYS A 172 -0.28 -5.41 -4.91
CA CYS A 172 0.27 -6.25 -3.85
C CYS A 172 0.62 -7.62 -4.43
N GLY A 173 1.58 -8.27 -3.84
CA GLY A 173 1.89 -9.66 -4.13
C GLY A 173 2.66 -10.33 -3.02
N GLY A 174 2.46 -11.63 -2.90
CA GLY A 174 3.06 -12.43 -1.85
C GLY A 174 2.94 -13.93 -2.11
N GLY A 175 3.37 -14.70 -1.13
CA GLY A 175 3.29 -16.16 -1.18
C GLY A 175 4.26 -16.85 -0.23
N SER A 176 4.29 -18.16 -0.32
CA SER A 176 5.10 -19.04 0.53
C SER A 176 6.46 -19.33 -0.08
N TYR A 177 7.51 -19.30 0.73
CA TYR A 177 8.90 -19.48 0.29
C TYR A 177 9.80 -20.09 1.39
N THR A 178 11.02 -20.49 0.99
CA THR A 178 12.06 -21.05 1.87
C THR A 178 13.42 -20.45 1.54
N LEU A 179 13.59 -19.15 1.82
CA LEU A 179 14.83 -18.42 1.45
C LEU A 179 15.99 -18.64 2.43
N SER A 180 15.72 -19.07 3.67
CA SER A 180 16.74 -19.21 4.72
C SER A 180 17.90 -20.14 4.32
N GLU A 181 17.62 -21.18 3.55
CA GLU A 181 18.65 -22.10 3.06
C GLU A 181 19.64 -21.43 2.11
N LEU A 182 19.20 -20.45 1.31
CA LEU A 182 20.08 -19.70 0.38
C LEU A 182 21.10 -18.82 1.13
N PHE A 183 20.78 -18.47 2.37
CA PHE A 183 21.67 -17.71 3.26
C PHE A 183 22.44 -18.59 4.25
N GLY A 184 22.45 -19.92 4.04
CA GLY A 184 23.18 -20.87 4.88
C GLY A 184 22.53 -21.20 6.21
N GLY A 185 21.24 -20.85 6.39
CA GLY A 185 20.45 -21.23 7.55
C GLY A 185 19.72 -22.54 7.41
N GLU A 186 19.05 -22.99 8.47
CA GLU A 186 18.13 -24.12 8.42
C GLU A 186 16.92 -23.79 7.53
N LYS A 187 16.28 -24.82 6.99
CA LYS A 187 15.07 -24.65 6.18
C LYS A 187 13.92 -24.14 7.02
N VAL A 188 13.55 -22.88 6.81
CA VAL A 188 12.43 -22.23 7.46
C VAL A 188 11.40 -21.85 6.40
N PHE A 189 10.18 -22.35 6.58
CA PHE A 189 9.04 -21.94 5.74
C PHE A 189 8.57 -20.56 6.18
N SER A 190 8.29 -19.71 5.20
CA SER A 190 7.81 -18.36 5.43
C SER A 190 6.73 -18.05 4.42
N THR A 191 5.81 -17.18 4.79
CA THR A 191 4.86 -16.58 3.88
C THR A 191 4.74 -15.10 4.19
N GLY A 192 4.62 -14.27 3.15
CA GLY A 192 4.52 -12.84 3.36
C GLY A 192 4.08 -12.14 2.09
N PHE A 193 3.99 -10.82 2.20
CA PHE A 193 3.56 -9.98 1.08
C PHE A 193 4.20 -8.60 1.12
N ALA A 194 4.20 -7.94 -0.03
CA ALA A 194 4.55 -6.54 -0.16
C ALA A 194 3.49 -5.79 -0.99
N VAL A 195 3.11 -4.61 -0.50
CA VAL A 195 2.26 -3.65 -1.20
C VAL A 195 3.15 -2.55 -1.76
N GLY A 196 3.02 -2.26 -3.04
CA GLY A 196 3.68 -1.13 -3.67
C GLY A 196 2.99 0.19 -3.25
N PHE A 197 3.68 1.01 -2.45
CA PHE A 197 3.13 2.26 -1.92
C PHE A 197 2.65 3.19 -3.03
N ASP A 198 3.52 3.47 -3.99
CA ASP A 198 3.20 4.37 -5.11
C ASP A 198 2.02 3.86 -5.95
N ARG A 199 1.94 2.54 -6.14
CA ARG A 199 0.84 1.91 -6.90
C ARG A 199 -0.49 1.97 -6.15
N ALA A 200 -0.47 1.74 -4.84
CA ALA A 200 -1.66 1.89 -4.00
C ALA A 200 -2.16 3.34 -4.01
N LEU A 201 -1.25 4.31 -3.92
CA LEU A 201 -1.60 5.73 -4.01
C LEU A 201 -2.21 6.10 -5.36
N LEU A 202 -1.61 5.66 -6.48
CA LEU A 202 -2.15 5.88 -7.82
C LEU A 202 -3.53 5.24 -8.02
N ALA A 203 -3.77 4.06 -7.44
CA ALA A 203 -5.07 3.42 -7.48
C ALA A 203 -6.13 4.24 -6.73
N LEU A 204 -5.80 4.70 -5.52
CA LEU A 204 -6.66 5.56 -4.72
C LEU A 204 -6.99 6.88 -5.42
N GLU A 205 -6.01 7.52 -6.05
CA GLU A 205 -6.23 8.75 -6.84
C GLU A 205 -7.20 8.50 -8.01
N LYS A 206 -7.05 7.38 -8.71
CA LYS A 206 -7.95 7.00 -9.81
C LYS A 206 -9.36 6.62 -9.36
N GLU A 207 -9.50 6.10 -8.14
CA GLU A 207 -10.81 5.88 -7.51
C GLU A 207 -11.42 7.18 -6.97
N GLY A 208 -10.74 8.32 -7.11
CA GLY A 208 -11.23 9.62 -6.67
C GLY A 208 -11.09 9.85 -5.17
N ALA A 209 -10.14 9.20 -4.51
CA ALA A 209 -9.86 9.45 -3.10
C ALA A 209 -9.45 10.91 -2.88
N VAL A 210 -10.15 11.57 -1.98
CA VAL A 210 -9.86 12.95 -1.59
C VAL A 210 -9.18 12.91 -0.22
N TYR A 211 -7.97 13.42 -0.17
CA TYR A 211 -7.24 13.58 1.08
C TYR A 211 -7.41 15.01 1.57
N GLU A 212 -8.00 15.17 2.75
CA GLU A 212 -8.00 16.45 3.42
C GLU A 212 -6.55 16.86 3.74
N ARG A 213 -6.14 18.04 3.26
CA ARG A 213 -4.90 18.64 3.71
C ARG A 213 -5.04 18.92 5.20
N ARG A 214 -4.31 18.21 6.03
CA ARG A 214 -4.19 18.59 7.43
C ARG A 214 -3.54 19.98 7.47
N GLY A 215 -4.33 20.97 7.83
CA GLY A 215 -3.85 22.31 8.10
C GLY A 215 -3.10 22.38 9.41
N ILE A 216 -2.55 23.54 9.71
CA ILE A 216 -1.95 23.87 11.00
C ILE A 216 -2.98 24.53 11.93
N ASP A 217 -2.75 24.41 13.24
CA ASP A 217 -3.65 25.02 14.22
C ASP A 217 -3.58 26.55 14.19
N ALA A 218 -2.37 27.11 14.05
CA ALA A 218 -2.17 28.54 14.08
C ALA A 218 -1.06 29.01 13.13
N TYR A 219 -1.23 30.19 12.58
CA TYR A 219 -0.18 30.92 11.85
C TYR A 219 0.03 32.29 12.50
N VAL A 220 1.23 32.55 12.99
CA VAL A 220 1.54 33.79 13.71
C VAL A 220 2.03 34.86 12.75
N LEU A 221 1.43 36.04 12.81
CA LEU A 221 1.66 37.19 11.93
C LEU A 221 2.05 38.41 12.76
N CYS A 222 2.92 39.26 12.22
CA CYS A 222 3.32 40.52 12.84
C CYS A 222 2.59 41.69 12.15
N ALA A 223 1.97 42.59 12.89
CA ALA A 223 1.40 43.78 12.37
C ALA A 223 2.46 44.86 12.02
N SER A 224 3.60 44.83 12.71
CA SER A 224 4.75 45.71 12.55
C SER A 224 6.06 45.02 12.93
N ASP A 225 7.18 45.62 12.61
CA ASP A 225 8.52 45.01 12.79
C ASP A 225 8.95 44.93 14.27
N ASP A 226 8.54 45.90 15.06
CA ASP A 226 8.86 46.01 16.49
C ASP A 226 8.32 44.84 17.35
N VAL A 227 7.25 44.18 16.87
CA VAL A 227 6.65 43.03 17.59
C VAL A 227 7.19 41.67 17.22
N ARG A 228 8.12 41.56 16.25
CA ARG A 228 8.61 40.26 15.70
C ARG A 228 9.20 39.33 16.74
N ILE A 229 10.02 39.87 17.65
CA ILE A 229 10.64 39.06 18.72
C ILE A 229 9.56 38.46 19.63
N ARG A 230 8.55 39.26 19.96
CA ARG A 230 7.45 38.80 20.79
C ARG A 230 6.57 37.78 20.06
N ALA A 231 6.32 37.99 18.79
CA ALA A 231 5.58 37.05 17.95
C ALA A 231 6.29 35.69 17.83
N ALA A 232 7.62 35.70 17.72
CA ALA A 232 8.40 34.46 17.72
C ALA A 232 8.28 33.72 19.06
N GLY A 233 8.26 34.42 20.19
CA GLY A 233 8.00 33.83 21.50
C GLY A 233 6.62 33.19 21.58
N ILE A 234 5.58 33.90 21.12
CA ILE A 234 4.20 33.38 21.10
C ILE A 234 4.11 32.12 20.21
N ALA A 235 4.78 32.09 19.06
CA ALA A 235 4.80 30.89 18.21
C ALA A 235 5.50 29.71 18.91
N ALA A 236 6.58 29.97 19.66
CA ALA A 236 7.27 28.96 20.45
C ALA A 236 6.40 28.43 21.59
N ASP A 237 5.69 29.30 22.29
CA ASP A 237 4.77 28.93 23.39
C ASP A 237 3.62 28.05 22.87
N LEU A 238 3.04 28.37 21.72
CA LEU A 238 2.01 27.57 21.07
C LEU A 238 2.52 26.17 20.66
N ARG A 239 3.74 26.09 20.12
CA ARG A 239 4.39 24.81 19.80
C ARG A 239 4.68 23.99 21.06
N ALA A 240 5.21 24.60 22.10
CA ALA A 240 5.43 23.95 23.40
C ALA A 240 4.13 23.43 24.00
N ALA A 241 3.03 24.12 23.73
CA ALA A 241 1.70 23.67 24.08
C ALA A 241 1.16 22.53 23.17
N GLY A 242 1.92 22.00 22.21
CA GLY A 242 1.55 20.91 21.32
C GLY A 242 0.63 21.31 20.16
N LEU A 243 0.57 22.59 19.82
CA LEU A 243 -0.19 23.10 18.67
C LEU A 243 0.70 23.15 17.42
N SER A 244 0.19 22.67 16.30
CA SER A 244 0.86 22.79 15.01
C SER A 244 0.85 24.26 14.59
N THR A 245 2.00 24.94 14.73
CA THR A 245 2.09 26.40 14.56
C THR A 245 3.21 26.75 13.61
N ASP A 246 2.92 27.62 12.64
CA ASP A 246 3.88 28.29 11.78
C ASP A 246 3.86 29.80 12.00
N GLN A 247 4.85 30.51 11.47
CA GLN A 247 4.95 31.96 11.57
C GLN A 247 5.54 32.59 10.33
N ASP A 248 5.24 33.87 10.09
CA ASP A 248 5.88 34.62 8.99
C ASP A 248 7.32 35.01 9.35
N ILE A 249 8.27 34.27 8.75
CA ILE A 249 9.72 34.52 8.89
C ILE A 249 10.31 35.28 7.68
N MET A 250 9.48 35.60 6.70
CA MET A 250 9.92 36.17 5.41
C MET A 250 9.66 37.66 5.29
N ASP A 251 9.34 38.33 6.38
CA ASP A 251 9.10 39.77 6.42
C ASP A 251 8.03 40.24 5.43
N ARG A 252 6.93 39.51 5.32
CA ARG A 252 5.85 39.79 4.39
C ARG A 252 4.93 40.87 4.93
N LYS A 253 4.45 41.75 4.03
CA LYS A 253 3.32 42.64 4.38
C LYS A 253 2.09 41.79 4.78
N MET A 254 1.26 42.32 5.68
CA MET A 254 0.10 41.64 6.28
C MET A 254 -0.74 40.87 5.24
N ALA A 255 -1.06 41.45 4.10
CA ALA A 255 -1.87 40.76 3.09
C ALA A 255 -1.19 39.52 2.51
N LYS A 256 0.15 39.53 2.33
CA LYS A 256 0.90 38.35 1.87
C LYS A 256 1.06 37.31 2.97
N ALA A 257 1.30 37.74 4.20
CA ALA A 257 1.41 36.87 5.35
C ALA A 257 0.06 36.16 5.61
N MET A 258 -1.05 36.85 5.49
CA MET A 258 -2.39 36.27 5.59
C MET A 258 -2.68 35.25 4.47
N LYS A 259 -2.22 35.53 3.25
CA LYS A 259 -2.29 34.54 2.15
C LYS A 259 -1.44 33.30 2.45
N SER A 260 -0.28 33.44 3.10
CA SER A 260 0.54 32.31 3.52
C SER A 260 -0.18 31.49 4.59
N ALA A 261 -0.83 32.10 5.56
CA ALA A 261 -1.66 31.42 6.55
C ALA A 261 -2.79 30.59 5.88
N SER A 262 -3.46 31.19 4.89
CA SER A 262 -4.49 30.49 4.10
C SER A 262 -3.91 29.32 3.29
N SER A 263 -2.74 29.50 2.66
CA SER A 263 -2.06 28.44 1.90
C SER A 263 -1.55 27.30 2.78
N ALA A 264 -1.22 27.58 4.04
CA ALA A 264 -0.89 26.58 5.07
C ALA A 264 -2.13 25.90 5.63
N CYS A 265 -3.33 26.23 5.17
CA CYS A 265 -4.61 25.78 5.72
C CYS A 265 -4.66 25.99 7.24
N ALA A 266 -4.12 27.12 7.72
CA ALA A 266 -4.15 27.46 9.13
C ALA A 266 -5.60 27.65 9.60
N ARG A 267 -5.94 27.05 10.73
CA ARG A 267 -7.24 27.23 11.34
C ARG A 267 -7.41 28.64 11.91
N TYR A 268 -6.36 29.13 12.55
CA TYR A 268 -6.31 30.47 13.11
C TYR A 268 -5.11 31.26 12.58
N ALA A 269 -5.32 32.55 12.37
CA ALA A 269 -4.25 33.53 12.26
C ALA A 269 -4.13 34.30 13.59
N VAL A 270 -2.94 34.24 14.19
CA VAL A 270 -2.61 34.98 15.40
C VAL A 270 -1.88 36.24 14.98
N ILE A 271 -2.57 37.37 15.05
CA ILE A 271 -2.05 38.67 14.63
C ILE A 271 -1.49 39.38 15.87
N VAL A 272 -0.21 39.63 15.85
CA VAL A 272 0.51 40.31 16.96
C VAL A 272 0.69 41.78 16.62
N GLY A 273 -0.02 42.63 17.35
CA GLY A 273 0.06 44.08 17.23
C GLY A 273 0.63 44.74 18.47
N ALA A 274 1.30 45.90 18.32
CA ALA A 274 1.93 46.57 19.44
C ALA A 274 0.88 46.98 20.52
N ARG A 275 -0.27 47.51 20.09
CA ARG A 275 -1.35 47.94 21.00
C ARG A 275 -1.98 46.77 21.75
N ASP A 276 -2.13 45.63 21.09
CA ASP A 276 -2.71 44.43 21.74
C ASP A 276 -1.73 43.89 22.80
N LEU A 277 -0.42 43.93 22.48
CA LEU A 277 0.62 43.50 23.41
C LEU A 277 0.73 44.35 24.69
N GLU A 278 0.42 45.66 24.64
CA GLU A 278 0.35 46.53 25.83
C GLU A 278 -0.71 46.01 26.81
N ASN A 279 -1.76 45.36 26.33
CA ASN A 279 -2.81 44.75 27.13
C ASN A 279 -2.55 43.26 27.44
N GLY A 280 -1.42 42.71 27.00
CA GLY A 280 -1.14 41.25 27.10
C GLY A 280 -1.99 40.38 26.18
N GLU A 281 -2.51 40.94 25.12
CA GLU A 281 -3.43 40.30 24.18
C GLU A 281 -2.80 40.12 22.77
N VAL A 282 -3.48 39.33 21.97
CA VAL A 282 -3.29 39.20 20.50
C VAL A 282 -4.65 39.14 19.83
N THR A 283 -4.73 39.54 18.58
CA THR A 283 -5.93 39.32 17.78
C THR A 283 -5.89 37.90 17.18
N LEU A 284 -6.88 37.08 17.53
CA LEU A 284 -7.10 35.73 16.98
C LEU A 284 -8.18 35.81 15.90
N ARG A 285 -7.82 35.43 14.67
CA ARG A 285 -8.74 35.36 13.53
C ARG A 285 -9.02 33.91 13.18
N ASP A 286 -10.28 33.52 13.17
CA ASP A 286 -10.72 32.26 12.57
C ASP A 286 -10.64 32.37 11.04
N MET A 287 -9.91 31.44 10.41
CA MET A 287 -9.66 31.51 8.97
C MET A 287 -10.82 30.98 8.13
N ALA A 288 -11.74 30.24 8.72
CA ALA A 288 -12.95 29.74 8.04
C ALA A 288 -14.06 30.77 8.03
N THR A 289 -14.35 31.41 9.19
CA THR A 289 -15.43 32.39 9.31
C THR A 289 -14.99 33.82 9.04
N GLY A 290 -13.70 34.11 9.23
CA GLY A 290 -13.12 35.45 9.16
C GLY A 290 -13.36 36.29 10.42
N GLU A 291 -14.03 35.76 11.46
CA GLU A 291 -14.26 36.42 12.73
C GLU A 291 -12.94 36.68 13.47
N GLN A 292 -12.88 37.80 14.17
CA GLN A 292 -11.71 38.21 14.94
C GLN A 292 -12.12 38.52 16.39
N SER A 293 -11.27 38.14 17.34
CA SER A 293 -11.44 38.46 18.74
C SER A 293 -10.07 38.69 19.40
N ASN A 294 -10.04 39.56 20.40
CA ASN A 294 -8.84 39.71 21.24
C ASN A 294 -8.82 38.59 22.27
N VAL A 295 -7.65 38.02 22.46
CA VAL A 295 -7.41 36.88 23.38
C VAL A 295 -6.16 37.17 24.19
N LEU A 296 -6.23 36.95 25.50
CA LEU A 296 -5.06 37.03 26.36
C LEU A 296 -4.03 35.99 25.91
N ILE A 297 -2.76 36.36 25.86
CA ILE A 297 -1.66 35.47 25.45
C ILE A 297 -1.63 34.24 26.36
N ALA A 298 -1.92 34.40 27.64
CA ALA A 298 -1.99 33.29 28.61
C ALA A 298 -3.07 32.24 28.26
N ASP A 299 -4.16 32.65 27.65
CA ASP A 299 -5.31 31.79 27.33
C ASP A 299 -5.29 31.29 25.87
N LEU A 300 -4.38 31.82 25.06
CA LEU A 300 -4.37 31.60 23.62
C LEU A 300 -4.30 30.12 23.23
N ALA A 301 -3.39 29.35 23.85
CA ALA A 301 -3.25 27.92 23.58
C ALA A 301 -4.52 27.13 23.95
N SER A 302 -5.14 27.48 25.07
CA SER A 302 -6.39 26.85 25.54
C SER A 302 -7.56 27.17 24.62
N ARG A 303 -7.65 28.40 24.14
CA ARG A 303 -8.66 28.85 23.20
C ARG A 303 -8.59 28.09 21.87
N ILE A 304 -7.37 27.97 21.31
CA ILE A 304 -7.16 27.22 20.04
C ILE A 304 -7.46 25.73 20.21
N ARG A 305 -7.14 25.13 21.39
CA ARG A 305 -7.46 23.71 21.66
C ARG A 305 -8.94 23.44 21.87
N GLY A 306 -9.61 24.31 22.61
CA GLY A 306 -11.01 24.08 23.05
C GLY A 306 -11.99 23.91 21.90
N GLU A 307 -11.60 24.33 20.70
CA GLU A 307 -12.41 24.19 19.50
C GLU A 307 -11.97 23.03 18.58
N ARG A 308 -10.95 22.23 18.97
CA ARG A 308 -10.61 20.97 18.28
C ARG A 308 -11.70 19.91 18.30
N GLY A 309 -12.69 20.05 19.17
CA GLY A 309 -13.76 19.08 19.39
C GLY A 309 -15.10 19.42 18.71
N ARG A 310 -15.18 20.45 17.85
CA ARG A 310 -16.38 20.68 17.04
C ARG A 310 -16.18 20.09 15.66
N PRO A 311 -17.08 19.15 15.24
CA PRO A 311 -17.03 18.48 13.94
C PRO A 311 -17.18 19.46 12.77
#